data_c9b997ae81455d64f3eb6d9d276c7c96
#
_entry.id   c9b997ae81455d64f3eb6d9d276c7c96
#
_cell.length_a   1.000
_cell.length_b   1.000
_cell.length_c   1.000
_cell.angle_alpha   90.00
_cell.angle_beta   90.00
_cell.angle_gamma   90.00
#
_symmetry.space_group_name_H-M   'P 1'
#
loop_
_entity.id
_entity.type
_entity.pdbx_description
1 polymer ?
#
loop_
_entity_poly.entity_id
_entity_poly.type
_entity_poly.pdbx_seq_one_letter_code
_entity_poly.pdbx_strand_id
1 'polypeptide(L)'
;ISISIASGCDQVFSLLRPGWQHVKFGTAVFMTIVLIVLNLRGVKESIQVLVPIFLLFLVMHVLLIGTTLVGHLIRLPTVFMAATQDAGTTATQLGWIPLLLIMMRAYSLGGGTYTGIEAVSNSVQVLREPRVHNAKRTMLYMAVSLSFTAGGIILGYLLVGARPQLGRTMNAVYAESVFGTWQVGGFRLGPVLVALTLVSAGA
;
A
#
# COMPACT_ATOMS: atom_id res chain seq x y z
N ILE A 1 -8.79 11.98 2.40
CA ILE A 1 -7.98 12.62 1.36
C ILE A 1 -6.65 13.10 1.92
N SER A 2 -6.60 13.97 2.95
CA SER A 2 -5.35 14.53 3.51
C SER A 2 -4.37 13.45 4.00
N ILE A 3 -4.86 12.41 4.69
CA ILE A 3 -4.07 11.27 5.16
C ILE A 3 -3.49 10.49 3.97
N SER A 4 -4.28 10.28 2.90
CA SER A 4 -3.83 9.57 1.71
C SER A 4 -2.71 10.33 0.99
N ILE A 5 -2.84 11.66 0.85
CA ILE A 5 -1.79 12.51 0.25
C ILE A 5 -0.52 12.50 1.11
N ALA A 6 -0.66 12.61 2.43
CA ALA A 6 0.48 12.53 3.34
C ALA A 6 1.20 11.18 3.22
N SER A 7 0.44 10.08 3.21
CA SER A 7 0.97 8.73 3.02
C SER A 7 1.65 8.55 1.65
N GLY A 8 1.06 9.11 0.59
CA GLY A 8 1.66 9.13 -0.75
C GLY A 8 3.00 9.87 -0.76
N CYS A 9 3.05 11.05 -0.15
CA CYS A 9 4.32 11.78 0.00
C CYS A 9 5.35 10.97 0.80
N ASP A 10 4.94 10.26 1.85
CA ASP A 10 5.84 9.39 2.62
C ASP A 10 6.48 8.30 1.77
N GLN A 11 5.72 7.70 0.84
CA GLN A 11 6.24 6.71 -0.09
C GLN A 11 7.34 7.31 -1.00
N VAL A 12 7.04 8.44 -1.65
CA VAL A 12 7.98 9.11 -2.56
C VAL A 12 9.22 9.61 -1.81
N PHE A 13 9.03 10.24 -0.66
CA PHE A 13 10.14 10.78 0.15
C PHE A 13 11.03 9.68 0.78
N SER A 14 10.53 8.44 0.86
CA SER A 14 11.34 7.28 1.24
C SER A 14 12.45 6.95 0.22
N LEU A 15 12.34 7.44 -1.03
CA LEU A 15 13.37 7.31 -2.06
C LEU A 15 14.44 8.40 -1.96
N LEU A 16 14.12 9.51 -1.29
CA LEU A 16 14.96 10.69 -1.26
C LEU A 16 15.91 10.64 -0.04
N ARG A 17 17.01 11.40 -0.15
CA ARG A 17 17.93 11.56 0.97
C ARG A 17 17.25 12.29 2.15
N PRO A 18 17.66 12.02 3.41
CA PRO A 18 17.05 12.65 4.59
C PRO A 18 16.98 14.20 4.53
N GLY A 19 17.93 14.84 3.84
CA GLY A 19 17.94 16.30 3.69
C GLY A 19 16.75 16.90 2.94
N TRP A 20 15.96 16.10 2.22
CA TRP A 20 14.77 16.55 1.48
C TRP A 20 13.48 16.54 2.30
N GLN A 21 13.51 16.02 3.52
CA GLN A 21 12.31 15.92 4.37
C GLN A 21 11.65 17.29 4.67
N HIS A 22 12.42 18.38 4.67
CA HIS A 22 11.88 19.72 4.92
C HIS A 22 10.92 20.22 3.83
N VAL A 23 11.04 19.75 2.58
CA VAL A 23 10.12 20.13 1.49
C VAL A 23 8.88 19.25 1.37
N LYS A 24 8.79 18.17 2.16
CA LYS A 24 7.70 17.19 2.13
C LYS A 24 6.33 17.84 2.33
N PHE A 25 6.20 18.73 3.32
CA PHE A 25 4.95 19.46 3.57
C PHE A 25 4.52 20.30 2.37
N GLY A 26 5.46 21.06 1.78
CA GLY A 26 5.20 21.86 0.57
C GLY A 26 4.77 20.98 -0.60
N THR A 27 5.39 19.80 -0.76
CA THR A 27 5.01 18.84 -1.81
C THR A 27 3.59 18.31 -1.57
N ALA A 28 3.21 17.98 -0.33
CA ALA A 28 1.87 17.52 -0.02
C ALA A 28 0.81 18.59 -0.32
N VAL A 29 1.08 19.85 0.02
CA VAL A 29 0.20 20.98 -0.32
C VAL A 29 0.08 21.14 -1.83
N PHE A 30 1.20 21.10 -2.56
CA PHE A 30 1.21 21.20 -4.02
C PHE A 30 0.39 20.08 -4.67
N MET A 31 0.58 18.83 -4.26
CA MET A 31 -0.20 17.68 -4.76
C MET A 31 -1.69 17.81 -4.45
N THR A 32 -2.04 18.36 -3.29
CA THR A 32 -3.44 18.67 -2.94
C THR A 32 -4.04 19.64 -3.94
N ILE A 33 -3.32 20.72 -4.28
CA ILE A 33 -3.78 21.72 -5.25
C ILE A 33 -3.93 21.09 -6.64
N VAL A 34 -2.96 20.29 -7.08
CA VAL A 34 -3.02 19.57 -8.36
C VAL A 34 -4.26 18.68 -8.44
N LEU A 35 -4.54 17.90 -7.40
CA LEU A 35 -5.72 17.04 -7.35
C LEU A 35 -7.03 17.84 -7.36
N ILE A 36 -7.09 18.98 -6.67
CA ILE A 36 -8.25 19.88 -6.72
C ILE A 36 -8.46 20.37 -8.13
N VAL A 37 -7.42 20.86 -8.81
CA VAL A 37 -7.51 21.38 -10.19
C VAL A 37 -7.93 20.27 -11.16
N LEU A 38 -7.38 19.06 -11.02
CA LEU A 38 -7.78 17.91 -11.85
C LEU A 38 -9.26 17.56 -11.65
N ASN A 39 -9.74 17.55 -10.41
CA ASN A 39 -11.14 17.27 -10.11
C ASN A 39 -12.08 18.38 -10.64
N LEU A 40 -11.65 19.64 -10.61
CA LEU A 40 -12.43 20.76 -11.17
C LEU A 40 -12.52 20.71 -12.69
N ARG A 41 -11.55 20.13 -13.39
CA ARG A 41 -11.58 19.93 -14.84
C ARG A 41 -12.56 18.87 -15.31
N GLY A 42 -12.89 17.92 -14.44
CA GLY A 42 -13.86 16.88 -14.72
C GLY A 42 -13.35 15.48 -14.33
N VAL A 43 -14.28 14.63 -13.95
CA VAL A 43 -13.99 13.27 -13.47
C VAL A 43 -13.32 12.41 -14.57
N LYS A 44 -13.69 12.63 -15.83
CA LYS A 44 -13.20 11.84 -16.96
C LYS A 44 -11.70 12.06 -17.21
N GLU A 45 -11.26 13.31 -17.18
CA GLU A 45 -9.86 13.73 -17.36
C GLU A 45 -8.99 13.22 -16.21
N SER A 46 -9.51 13.33 -14.98
CA SER A 46 -8.83 12.82 -13.79
C SER A 46 -8.62 11.29 -13.88
N ILE A 47 -9.62 10.53 -14.29
CA ILE A 47 -9.52 9.08 -14.45
C ILE A 47 -8.47 8.69 -15.50
N GLN A 48 -8.41 9.39 -16.63
CA GLN A 48 -7.44 9.10 -17.69
C GLN A 48 -5.99 9.20 -17.24
N VAL A 49 -5.70 10.13 -16.32
CA VAL A 49 -4.36 10.30 -15.73
C VAL A 49 -4.08 9.23 -14.66
N LEU A 50 -5.08 8.90 -13.85
CA LEU A 50 -4.90 8.01 -12.70
C LEU A 50 -4.88 6.51 -13.08
N VAL A 51 -5.59 6.10 -14.14
CA VAL A 51 -5.66 4.69 -14.55
C VAL A 51 -4.29 4.10 -14.88
N PRO A 52 -3.40 4.72 -15.66
CA PRO A 52 -2.07 4.18 -15.95
C PRO A 52 -1.24 3.99 -14.67
N ILE A 53 -1.32 4.95 -13.75
CA ILE A 53 -0.60 4.89 -12.47
C ILE A 53 -1.13 3.76 -11.61
N PHE A 54 -2.45 3.61 -11.54
CA PHE A 54 -3.08 2.49 -10.82
C PHE A 54 -2.71 1.13 -11.41
N LEU A 55 -2.66 1.00 -12.74
CA LEU A 55 -2.22 -0.24 -13.39
C LEU A 55 -0.75 -0.54 -13.07
N LEU A 56 0.11 0.47 -13.10
CA LEU A 56 1.51 0.33 -12.68
C LEU A 56 1.61 -0.13 -11.22
N PHE A 57 0.84 0.50 -10.32
CA PHE A 57 0.74 0.10 -8.91
C PHE A 57 0.36 -1.37 -8.78
N LEU A 58 -0.67 -1.81 -9.48
CA LEU A 58 -1.15 -3.19 -9.43
C LEU A 58 -0.06 -4.17 -9.90
N VAL A 59 0.56 -3.90 -11.05
CA VAL A 59 1.61 -4.74 -11.61
C VAL A 59 2.81 -4.82 -10.67
N MET A 60 3.27 -3.69 -10.13
CA MET A 60 4.43 -3.66 -9.23
C MET A 60 4.16 -4.40 -7.92
N HIS A 61 2.95 -4.29 -7.36
CA HIS A 61 2.61 -4.99 -6.13
C HIS A 61 2.36 -6.49 -6.34
N VAL A 62 1.76 -6.88 -7.46
CA VAL A 62 1.65 -8.31 -7.84
C VAL A 62 3.05 -8.91 -8.02
N LEU A 63 3.95 -8.21 -8.68
CA LEU A 63 5.34 -8.65 -8.86
C LEU A 63 6.07 -8.76 -7.51
N LEU A 64 5.97 -7.74 -6.67
CA LEU A 64 6.61 -7.69 -5.35
C LEU A 64 6.11 -8.83 -4.43
N ILE A 65 4.78 -8.98 -4.31
CA ILE A 65 4.16 -10.02 -3.50
C ILE A 65 4.46 -11.41 -4.08
N GLY A 66 4.30 -11.57 -5.40
CA GLY A 66 4.52 -12.84 -6.07
C GLY A 66 5.95 -13.35 -5.93
N THR A 67 6.94 -12.49 -6.16
CA THR A 67 8.36 -12.85 -6.00
C THR A 67 8.72 -13.16 -4.56
N THR A 68 8.15 -12.42 -3.60
CA THR A 68 8.36 -12.70 -2.18
C THR A 68 7.76 -14.04 -1.78
N LEU A 69 6.53 -14.33 -2.18
CA LEU A 69 5.87 -15.60 -1.87
C LEU A 69 6.64 -16.77 -2.47
N VAL A 70 6.98 -16.71 -3.76
CA VAL A 70 7.73 -17.78 -4.44
C VAL A 70 9.10 -17.99 -3.79
N GLY A 71 9.82 -16.92 -3.47
CA GLY A 71 11.15 -16.99 -2.84
C GLY A 71 11.14 -17.50 -1.40
N HIS A 72 10.01 -17.40 -0.69
CA HIS A 72 9.92 -17.70 0.73
C HIS A 72 8.83 -18.73 1.09
N LEU A 73 8.30 -19.49 0.12
CA LEU A 73 7.24 -20.50 0.35
C LEU A 73 7.56 -21.44 1.51
N ILE A 74 8.82 -21.90 1.60
CA ILE A 74 9.28 -22.83 2.64
C ILE A 74 9.22 -22.19 4.04
N ARG A 75 9.31 -20.86 4.14
CA ARG A 75 9.27 -20.13 5.42
C ARG A 75 7.85 -19.83 5.93
N LEU A 76 6.82 -20.02 5.11
CA LEU A 76 5.44 -19.71 5.48
C LEU A 76 5.02 -20.36 6.81
N PRO A 77 5.20 -21.69 7.02
CA PRO A 77 4.80 -22.33 8.28
C PRO A 77 5.53 -21.75 9.49
N THR A 78 6.83 -21.49 9.35
CA THR A 78 7.65 -20.95 10.46
C THR A 78 7.23 -19.51 10.82
N VAL A 79 6.89 -18.68 9.85
CA VAL A 79 6.39 -17.31 10.08
C VAL A 79 5.04 -17.34 10.78
N PHE A 80 4.12 -18.20 10.38
CA PHE A 80 2.83 -18.35 11.07
C PHE A 80 2.99 -18.85 12.49
N MET A 81 3.85 -19.84 12.72
CA MET A 81 4.16 -20.32 14.06
C MET A 81 4.77 -19.24 14.95
N ALA A 82 5.74 -18.48 14.43
CA ALA A 82 6.34 -17.35 15.14
C ALA A 82 5.30 -16.28 15.49
N ALA A 83 4.44 -15.89 14.54
CA ALA A 83 3.40 -14.90 14.78
C ALA A 83 2.39 -15.33 15.86
N THR A 84 2.00 -16.60 15.88
CA THR A 84 1.10 -17.13 16.93
C THR A 84 1.79 -17.21 18.29
N GLN A 85 3.07 -17.55 18.32
CA GLN A 85 3.87 -17.59 19.54
C GLN A 85 4.06 -16.16 20.10
N ASP A 86 4.38 -15.18 19.24
CA ASP A 86 4.52 -13.77 19.63
C ASP A 86 3.20 -13.21 20.19
N ALA A 87 2.06 -13.54 19.58
CA ALA A 87 0.75 -13.17 20.11
C ALA A 87 0.49 -13.80 21.48
N GLY A 88 0.82 -15.09 21.66
CA GLY A 88 0.70 -15.79 22.92
C GLY A 88 1.59 -15.19 24.02
N THR A 89 2.86 -14.91 23.71
CA THR A 89 3.80 -14.28 24.67
C THR A 89 3.36 -12.85 25.02
N THR A 90 2.87 -12.09 24.05
CA THR A 90 2.32 -10.76 24.30
C THR A 90 1.08 -10.82 25.20
N ALA A 91 0.19 -11.79 24.97
CA ALA A 91 -0.99 -12.00 25.81
C ALA A 91 -0.65 -12.39 27.23
N THR A 92 0.41 -13.19 27.44
CA THR A 92 0.86 -13.57 28.78
C THR A 92 1.57 -12.42 29.51
N GLN A 93 2.28 -11.55 28.80
CA GLN A 93 3.01 -10.42 29.40
C GLN A 93 2.12 -9.21 29.68
N LEU A 94 1.27 -8.82 28.73
CA LEU A 94 0.44 -7.65 28.81
C LEU A 94 -1.00 -7.92 29.24
N GLY A 95 -1.45 -9.17 29.09
CA GLY A 95 -2.85 -9.57 29.24
C GLY A 95 -3.64 -9.53 27.91
N TRP A 96 -4.75 -10.25 27.88
CA TRP A 96 -5.60 -10.36 26.68
C TRP A 96 -6.30 -9.03 26.31
N ILE A 97 -6.69 -8.23 27.31
CA ILE A 97 -7.38 -6.95 27.06
C ILE A 97 -6.48 -5.93 26.36
N PRO A 98 -5.25 -5.63 26.85
CA PRO A 98 -4.31 -4.78 26.12
C PRO A 98 -3.96 -5.30 24.73
N LEU A 99 -3.75 -6.60 24.55
CA LEU A 99 -3.51 -7.18 23.23
C LEU A 99 -4.67 -6.89 22.26
N LEU A 100 -5.92 -7.12 22.71
CA LEU A 100 -7.10 -6.84 21.92
C LEU A 100 -7.20 -5.35 21.56
N LEU A 101 -6.91 -4.46 22.49
CA LEU A 101 -6.92 -3.01 22.26
C LEU A 101 -5.85 -2.60 21.22
N ILE A 102 -4.66 -3.19 21.25
CA ILE A 102 -3.61 -2.97 20.26
C ILE A 102 -4.10 -3.44 18.87
N MET A 103 -4.71 -4.62 18.78
CA MET A 103 -5.25 -5.13 17.52
C MET A 103 -6.39 -4.26 16.98
N MET A 104 -7.31 -3.83 17.84
CA MET A 104 -8.40 -2.90 17.45
C MET A 104 -7.86 -1.55 16.99
N ARG A 105 -6.83 -1.03 17.64
CA ARG A 105 -6.15 0.21 17.22
C ARG A 105 -5.50 0.03 15.85
N ALA A 106 -4.77 -1.05 15.63
CA ALA A 106 -4.16 -1.34 14.32
C ALA A 106 -5.22 -1.48 13.23
N TYR A 107 -6.33 -2.18 13.50
CA TYR A 107 -7.46 -2.28 12.59
C TYR A 107 -8.08 -0.91 12.26
N SER A 108 -8.30 -0.07 13.28
CA SER A 108 -8.83 1.29 13.10
C SER A 108 -7.94 2.16 12.22
N LEU A 109 -6.61 2.08 12.40
CA LEU A 109 -5.64 2.79 11.55
C LEU A 109 -5.68 2.31 10.09
N GLY A 110 -5.94 1.01 9.88
CA GLY A 110 -6.13 0.42 8.56
C GLY A 110 -7.50 0.74 7.91
N GLY A 111 -8.45 1.28 8.68
CA GLY A 111 -9.82 1.54 8.20
C GLY A 111 -9.91 2.49 7.01
N GLY A 112 -8.93 3.39 6.83
CA GLY A 112 -8.84 4.28 5.67
C GLY A 112 -8.78 3.55 4.32
N THR A 113 -8.35 2.29 4.29
CA THR A 113 -8.30 1.47 3.07
C THR A 113 -9.67 1.16 2.49
N TYR A 114 -10.73 1.18 3.30
CA TYR A 114 -12.11 0.93 2.87
C TYR A 114 -12.78 2.12 2.19
N THR A 115 -12.17 3.31 2.21
CA THR A 115 -12.73 4.55 1.64
C THR A 115 -13.10 4.41 0.16
N GLY A 116 -12.33 3.61 -0.61
CA GLY A 116 -12.64 3.35 -2.01
C GLY A 116 -13.95 2.59 -2.20
N ILE A 117 -14.26 1.61 -1.37
CA ILE A 117 -15.52 0.83 -1.41
C ILE A 117 -16.69 1.73 -1.06
N GLU A 118 -16.54 2.59 -0.05
CA GLU A 118 -17.54 3.60 0.33
C GLU A 118 -17.82 4.57 -0.82
N ALA A 119 -16.78 5.07 -1.50
CA ALA A 119 -16.92 5.96 -2.63
C ALA A 119 -17.77 5.35 -3.77
N VAL A 120 -17.57 4.06 -4.08
CA VAL A 120 -18.40 3.35 -5.08
C VAL A 120 -19.84 3.22 -4.60
N SER A 121 -20.07 2.91 -3.32
CA SER A 121 -21.40 2.82 -2.74
C SER A 121 -22.17 4.14 -2.86
N ASN A 122 -21.50 5.26 -2.57
CA ASN A 122 -22.11 6.60 -2.65
C ASN A 122 -22.31 7.08 -4.10
N SER A 123 -21.59 6.49 -5.07
CA SER A 123 -21.62 6.89 -6.48
C SER A 123 -22.46 5.98 -7.38
N VAL A 124 -23.29 5.10 -6.81
CA VAL A 124 -24.11 4.12 -7.58
C VAL A 124 -24.97 4.80 -8.66
N GLN A 125 -25.48 6.01 -8.37
CA GLN A 125 -26.36 6.73 -9.28
C GLN A 125 -25.68 7.21 -10.57
N VAL A 126 -24.37 7.41 -10.57
CA VAL A 126 -23.58 7.85 -11.74
C VAL A 126 -22.99 6.69 -12.54
N LEU A 127 -23.18 5.44 -12.09
CA LEU A 127 -22.68 4.27 -12.79
C LEU A 127 -23.56 3.95 -14.02
N ARG A 128 -22.95 3.28 -15.02
CA ARG A 128 -23.65 2.74 -16.19
C ARG A 128 -24.69 1.72 -15.77
N GLU A 129 -25.80 1.68 -16.51
CA GLU A 129 -26.81 0.64 -16.37
C GLU A 129 -26.24 -0.77 -16.75
N PRO A 130 -26.59 -1.82 -16.02
CA PRO A 130 -27.43 -1.87 -14.81
C PRO A 130 -26.64 -1.44 -13.56
N ARG A 131 -26.97 -0.28 -12.99
CA ARG A 131 -26.18 0.40 -11.95
C ARG A 131 -25.86 -0.47 -10.74
N VAL A 132 -26.88 -1.09 -10.17
CA VAL A 132 -26.73 -1.92 -8.95
C VAL A 132 -25.83 -3.13 -9.21
N HIS A 133 -25.98 -3.78 -10.35
CA HIS A 133 -25.14 -4.92 -10.72
C HIS A 133 -23.68 -4.49 -10.89
N ASN A 134 -23.46 -3.40 -11.63
CA ASN A 134 -22.11 -2.86 -11.84
C ASN A 134 -21.47 -2.37 -10.54
N ALA A 135 -22.22 -1.72 -9.65
CA ALA A 135 -21.75 -1.33 -8.33
C ALA A 135 -21.27 -2.54 -7.51
N LYS A 136 -22.12 -3.56 -7.36
CA LYS A 136 -21.77 -4.79 -6.62
C LYS A 136 -20.51 -5.46 -7.17
N ARG A 137 -20.41 -5.55 -8.49
CA ARG A 137 -19.25 -6.16 -9.17
C ARG A 137 -17.97 -5.36 -8.94
N THR A 138 -18.04 -4.03 -9.03
CA THR A 138 -16.92 -3.14 -8.76
C THR A 138 -16.47 -3.24 -7.29
N MET A 139 -17.42 -3.20 -6.36
CA MET A 139 -17.12 -3.36 -4.93
C MET A 139 -16.47 -4.71 -4.63
N LEU A 140 -16.92 -5.80 -5.25
CA LEU A 140 -16.31 -7.11 -5.09
C LEU A 140 -14.86 -7.13 -5.61
N TYR A 141 -14.61 -6.57 -6.81
CA TYR A 141 -13.25 -6.49 -7.37
C TYR A 141 -12.32 -5.66 -6.48
N MET A 142 -12.83 -4.54 -5.96
CA MET A 142 -12.05 -3.70 -5.03
C MET A 142 -11.75 -4.45 -3.74
N ALA A 143 -12.73 -5.13 -3.14
CA ALA A 143 -12.55 -5.90 -1.91
C ALA A 143 -11.51 -7.02 -2.09
N VAL A 144 -11.61 -7.79 -3.19
CA VAL A 144 -10.67 -8.87 -3.50
C VAL A 144 -9.27 -8.32 -3.75
N SER A 145 -9.14 -7.27 -4.58
CA SER A 145 -7.87 -6.62 -4.89
C SER A 145 -7.21 -6.06 -3.63
N LEU A 146 -7.98 -5.37 -2.78
CA LEU A 146 -7.51 -4.80 -1.52
C LEU A 146 -7.05 -5.89 -0.55
N SER A 147 -7.84 -6.96 -0.40
CA SER A 147 -7.51 -8.09 0.47
C SER A 147 -6.21 -8.78 0.01
N PHE A 148 -6.06 -8.98 -1.29
CA PHE A 148 -4.85 -9.56 -1.87
C PHE A 148 -3.64 -8.64 -1.65
N THR A 149 -3.76 -7.35 -1.96
CA THR A 149 -2.65 -6.41 -1.86
C THR A 149 -2.26 -6.16 -0.41
N ALA A 150 -3.21 -5.82 0.46
CA ALA A 150 -2.93 -5.55 1.87
C ALA A 150 -2.45 -6.81 2.60
N GLY A 151 -3.13 -7.95 2.42
CA GLY A 151 -2.74 -9.22 3.01
C GLY A 151 -1.38 -9.70 2.50
N GLY A 152 -1.13 -9.58 1.19
CA GLY A 152 0.13 -9.92 0.56
C GLY A 152 1.30 -9.06 1.04
N ILE A 153 1.10 -7.76 1.19
CA ILE A 153 2.13 -6.83 1.72
C ILE A 153 2.46 -7.16 3.19
N ILE A 154 1.44 -7.35 4.04
CA ILE A 154 1.64 -7.70 5.45
C ILE A 154 2.40 -9.02 5.57
N LEU A 155 1.97 -10.03 4.82
CA LEU A 155 2.66 -11.32 4.79
C LEU A 155 4.09 -11.17 4.26
N GLY A 156 4.30 -10.34 3.23
CA GLY A 156 5.61 -10.01 2.70
C GLY A 156 6.53 -9.39 3.75
N TYR A 157 6.03 -8.44 4.55
CA TYR A 157 6.81 -7.86 5.65
C TYR A 157 7.31 -8.92 6.63
N LEU A 158 6.43 -9.87 6.99
CA LEU A 158 6.79 -10.96 7.89
C LEU A 158 7.81 -11.91 7.26
N LEU A 159 7.65 -12.27 5.99
CA LEU A 159 8.53 -13.20 5.28
C LEU A 159 9.95 -12.67 5.09
N VAL A 160 10.10 -11.37 4.79
CA VAL A 160 11.43 -10.74 4.65
C VAL A 160 11.97 -10.19 5.96
N GLY A 161 11.19 -10.24 7.06
CA GLY A 161 11.58 -9.67 8.34
C GLY A 161 11.73 -8.15 8.31
N ALA A 162 10.88 -7.45 7.53
CA ALA A 162 10.94 -6.00 7.42
C ALA A 162 10.71 -5.34 8.78
N ARG A 163 11.54 -4.36 9.12
CA ARG A 163 11.45 -3.61 10.38
C ARG A 163 11.37 -2.11 10.09
N PRO A 164 10.66 -1.34 10.94
CA PRO A 164 10.60 0.11 10.80
C PRO A 164 11.99 0.74 10.79
N GLN A 165 12.20 1.66 9.85
CA GLN A 165 13.42 2.47 9.74
C GLN A 165 13.05 3.95 9.77
N LEU A 166 13.85 4.77 10.45
CA LEU A 166 13.62 6.22 10.54
C LEU A 166 13.62 6.86 9.14
N GLY A 167 12.60 7.65 8.87
CA GLY A 167 12.46 8.39 7.61
C GLY A 167 12.08 7.53 6.39
N ARG A 168 11.72 6.25 6.60
CA ARG A 168 11.32 5.34 5.52
C ARG A 168 10.01 4.63 5.83
N THR A 169 9.18 4.46 4.82
CA THR A 169 7.96 3.64 4.95
C THR A 169 8.31 2.15 4.97
N MET A 170 7.46 1.35 5.61
CA MET A 170 7.62 -0.12 5.62
C MET A 170 7.61 -0.69 4.21
N ASN A 171 6.80 -0.11 3.31
CA ASN A 171 6.74 -0.52 1.91
C ASN A 171 8.07 -0.26 1.18
N ALA A 172 8.76 0.85 1.48
CA ALA A 172 10.09 1.14 0.93
C ALA A 172 11.13 0.13 1.40
N VAL A 173 11.13 -0.20 2.70
CA VAL A 173 12.03 -1.22 3.27
C VAL A 173 11.78 -2.58 2.62
N TYR A 174 10.52 -2.93 2.45
CA TYR A 174 10.11 -4.19 1.84
C TYR A 174 10.52 -4.28 0.36
N ALA A 175 10.17 -3.26 -0.44
CA ALA A 175 10.51 -3.25 -1.86
C ALA A 175 12.03 -3.32 -2.08
N GLU A 176 12.82 -2.62 -1.26
CA GLU A 176 14.29 -2.69 -1.32
C GLU A 176 14.84 -4.05 -0.91
N SER A 177 14.26 -4.70 0.12
CA SER A 177 14.67 -6.04 0.54
C SER A 177 14.46 -7.09 -0.56
N VAL A 178 13.44 -6.93 -1.39
CA VAL A 178 13.09 -7.87 -2.46
C VAL A 178 13.81 -7.53 -3.77
N PHE A 179 13.75 -6.27 -4.19
CA PHE A 179 14.24 -5.84 -5.50
C PHE A 179 15.65 -5.23 -5.47
N GLY A 180 16.11 -4.73 -4.31
CA GLY A 180 17.31 -3.88 -4.23
C GLY A 180 18.58 -4.46 -4.85
N THR A 181 18.71 -5.78 -4.84
CA THR A 181 19.89 -6.49 -5.39
C THR A 181 19.69 -6.99 -6.83
N TRP A 182 18.54 -6.77 -7.44
CA TRP A 182 18.23 -7.29 -8.76
C TRP A 182 19.08 -6.63 -9.85
N GLN A 183 19.74 -7.48 -10.65
CA GLN A 183 20.58 -7.09 -11.78
C GLN A 183 20.33 -8.03 -12.95
N VAL A 184 20.30 -7.48 -14.16
CA VAL A 184 20.18 -8.24 -15.40
C VAL A 184 21.17 -7.69 -16.42
N GLY A 185 22.05 -8.54 -16.94
CA GLY A 185 23.04 -8.16 -17.94
C GLY A 185 23.98 -7.02 -17.51
N GLY A 186 24.30 -6.91 -16.20
CA GLY A 186 25.12 -5.83 -15.64
C GLY A 186 24.35 -4.53 -15.35
N PHE A 187 23.07 -4.44 -15.73
CA PHE A 187 22.22 -3.28 -15.41
C PHE A 187 21.50 -3.47 -14.07
N ARG A 188 21.58 -2.45 -13.20
CA ARG A 188 20.91 -2.46 -11.88
C ARG A 188 19.41 -2.15 -12.03
N LEU A 189 18.59 -3.18 -12.14
CA LEU A 189 17.12 -3.04 -12.21
C LEU A 189 16.48 -2.74 -10.85
N GLY A 190 17.11 -3.20 -9.77
CA GLY A 190 16.55 -3.08 -8.42
C GLY A 190 16.11 -1.67 -8.05
N PRO A 191 16.96 -0.65 -8.14
CA PRO A 191 16.57 0.73 -7.83
C PRO A 191 15.40 1.25 -8.66
N VAL A 192 15.31 0.85 -9.94
CA VAL A 192 14.20 1.23 -10.83
C VAL A 192 12.90 0.60 -10.38
N LEU A 193 12.92 -0.70 -10.06
CA LEU A 193 11.72 -1.42 -9.58
C LEU A 193 11.24 -0.85 -8.23
N VAL A 194 12.17 -0.57 -7.31
CA VAL A 194 11.85 0.08 -6.03
C VAL A 194 11.22 1.45 -6.28
N ALA A 195 11.81 2.28 -7.15
CA ALA A 195 11.28 3.59 -7.47
C ALA A 195 9.87 3.50 -8.09
N LEU A 196 9.66 2.62 -9.07
CA LEU A 196 8.34 2.41 -9.69
C LEU A 196 7.30 1.94 -8.68
N THR A 197 7.66 1.03 -7.77
CA THR A 197 6.77 0.55 -6.70
C THR A 197 6.34 1.70 -5.79
N LEU A 198 7.29 2.51 -5.31
CA LEU A 198 6.99 3.57 -4.36
C LEU A 198 6.31 4.78 -4.99
N VAL A 199 6.71 5.17 -6.19
CA VAL A 199 6.04 6.26 -6.92
C VAL A 199 4.61 5.89 -7.27
N SER A 200 4.37 4.67 -7.77
CA SER A 200 3.00 4.22 -8.07
C SER A 200 2.13 4.04 -6.82
N ALA A 201 2.72 3.71 -5.68
CA ALA A 201 2.01 3.64 -4.39
C ALA A 201 1.77 5.02 -3.76
N GLY A 202 2.54 6.04 -4.17
CA GLY A 202 2.43 7.41 -3.66
C GLY A 202 1.49 8.31 -4.47
N ALA A 203 1.10 7.89 -5.67
CA ALA A 203 0.26 8.66 -6.58
C ALA A 203 -1.23 8.30 -6.45
#